data_c80b99778de118f84e03175aac8b651f
#
_entry.id   c80b99778de118f84e03175aac8b651f
#
_cell.length_a   1.000
_cell.length_b   1.000
_cell.length_c   1.000
_cell.angle_alpha   90.00
_cell.angle_beta   90.00
_cell.angle_gamma   90.00
#
_symmetry.space_group_name_H-M   'P 1'
#
loop_
_entity.id
_entity.type
_entity.pdbx_description
1 polymer ?
#
loop_
_entity_poly.entity_id
_entity_poly.type
_entity_poly.pdbx_seq_one_letter_code
_entity_poly.pdbx_strand_id
1 'polypeptide(L)'
;MIKKINIFTLIVVFTLTANAQKDTLLELGFNNKLKSYYNLNKENPNAIFNKKPTNNKAVLTLPFLDDFSQEHFYPNLNLWMDINVYINTGFADNPKSFGVATFDGLDSTGTPYNFSNPTSYGPADTLTSCPINTSGIVDSLYLSFYYQPQGNGNKPETKDSLRLEGFRVSDSTWVRLWSVEGAPNQPFELVMIPLDTSFQKNGFQFRFINWATLSGNVDHWNLDYVYLNDNRTHADTALNDVSFITDNFTLLEEFTAMPWEHYKTDSLNFMAKNMEVTYKNNHSVQYGVFYKYDVVDNNGAGSVLETYPSTTSAKNAGAYSALIEPQAVYDVTPTFINDFYFAPTNDQTKVFQIKNYFSLASADFNVDNDTVNSYQVFGNYYAYDDGTAELGYGVQGIGSKLAHEFDIKKSDTLTGFDIYFSPIMNNHSAETFRLKVWSSLSPEVEIYSQPASQFTSPIYSNTNEFLKYTLDVPLYLTAGTYYIGWEKISQEFLNVGWDVNNDNSDKVHFNAVGVWQNATYPGTLMLRPVFGSYANPTVDINENIDQPELFKIYPNPAQNELNISINSSSNYHISLVDINGRLMVETESGLSTKINTSALANGIYIVRFTNNTTQQITHKKVIISK
;
A
#
# COMPACT_ATOMS: atom_id res chain seq x y z
N MET A 1 -66.15 58.49 17.24
CA MET A 1 -64.80 58.33 16.73
C MET A 1 -64.22 57.07 17.31
N ILE A 2 -64.27 55.98 16.58
CA ILE A 2 -63.75 54.68 17.00
C ILE A 2 -62.37 54.48 16.28
N LYS A 3 -61.25 54.50 17.06
CA LYS A 3 -59.92 54.24 16.55
C LYS A 3 -59.77 52.73 16.33
N LYS A 4 -59.54 52.34 15.08
CA LYS A 4 -59.10 50.99 14.71
C LYS A 4 -57.66 50.81 15.11
N ILE A 5 -57.35 49.83 16.00
CA ILE A 5 -56.01 49.38 16.30
C ILE A 5 -55.73 48.24 15.34
N ASN A 6 -54.75 48.44 14.43
CA ASN A 6 -54.20 47.37 13.59
C ASN A 6 -53.13 46.62 14.39
N ILE A 7 -53.39 45.35 14.73
CA ILE A 7 -52.41 44.45 15.29
C ILE A 7 -51.64 43.81 14.13
N PHE A 8 -50.36 44.18 14.00
CA PHE A 8 -49.43 43.56 13.05
C PHE A 8 -48.84 42.32 13.75
N THR A 9 -49.27 41.13 13.34
CA THR A 9 -48.72 39.88 13.83
C THR A 9 -47.40 39.63 13.07
N LEU A 10 -46.26 39.82 13.73
CA LEU A 10 -44.94 39.47 13.21
C LEU A 10 -44.75 37.95 13.29
N ILE A 11 -44.86 37.26 12.16
CA ILE A 11 -44.52 35.84 12.06
C ILE A 11 -43.00 35.77 11.93
N VAL A 12 -42.31 35.43 13.02
CA VAL A 12 -40.87 35.09 13.00
C VAL A 12 -40.76 33.64 12.52
N VAL A 13 -40.39 33.48 11.25
CA VAL A 13 -40.03 32.17 10.70
C VAL A 13 -38.62 31.85 11.21
N PHE A 14 -38.51 31.01 12.24
CA PHE A 14 -37.26 30.36 12.59
C PHE A 14 -36.96 29.36 11.50
N THR A 15 -36.05 29.70 10.57
CA THR A 15 -35.38 28.71 9.77
C THR A 15 -34.40 27.97 10.67
N LEU A 16 -34.84 26.84 11.21
CA LEU A 16 -33.91 25.83 11.74
C LEU A 16 -33.10 25.35 10.55
N THR A 17 -31.87 25.82 10.41
CA THR A 17 -30.86 25.14 9.62
C THR A 17 -30.62 23.82 10.33
N ALA A 18 -31.36 22.78 9.97
CA ALA A 18 -30.96 21.43 10.28
C ALA A 18 -29.61 21.23 9.58
N ASN A 19 -28.51 21.22 10.33
CA ASN A 19 -27.29 20.63 9.86
C ASN A 19 -27.65 19.14 9.61
N ALA A 20 -27.96 18.82 8.36
CA ALA A 20 -28.09 17.43 7.95
C ALA A 20 -26.77 16.75 8.31
N GLN A 21 -26.83 15.71 9.12
CA GLN A 21 -25.68 14.85 9.35
C GLN A 21 -25.17 14.41 7.98
N LYS A 22 -23.93 14.72 7.70
CA LYS A 22 -23.24 14.35 6.46
C LYS A 22 -22.24 13.24 6.77
N ASP A 23 -21.85 12.55 5.73
CA ASP A 23 -20.62 11.78 5.73
C ASP A 23 -19.41 12.70 5.95
N THR A 24 -18.31 12.15 6.41
CA THR A 24 -17.13 12.93 6.77
C THR A 24 -15.87 12.09 6.49
N LEU A 25 -14.88 12.73 5.86
CA LEU A 25 -13.52 12.21 5.88
C LEU A 25 -12.91 12.44 7.25
N LEU A 26 -12.15 11.48 7.72
CA LEU A 26 -11.52 11.44 9.03
C LEU A 26 -10.02 11.20 8.86
N GLU A 27 -9.27 11.57 9.88
CA GLU A 27 -7.85 11.28 9.93
C GLU A 27 -7.62 9.80 10.29
N LEU A 28 -6.49 9.26 9.89
CA LEU A 28 -6.02 7.96 10.36
C LEU A 28 -5.24 8.15 11.67
N GLY A 29 -5.36 7.21 12.60
CA GLY A 29 -4.57 7.26 13.83
C GLY A 29 -3.20 6.59 13.67
N PHE A 30 -3.11 5.61 12.77
CA PHE A 30 -1.95 4.75 12.56
C PHE A 30 -1.81 4.43 11.07
N ASN A 31 -0.61 4.04 10.67
CA ASN A 31 -0.39 3.34 9.41
C ASN A 31 -0.51 1.83 9.68
N ASN A 32 -1.67 1.25 9.39
CA ASN A 32 -1.93 -0.16 9.69
C ASN A 32 -1.01 -1.09 8.88
N LYS A 33 -0.61 -0.71 7.69
CA LYS A 33 0.29 -1.49 6.83
C LYS A 33 1.69 -1.60 7.43
N LEU A 34 2.30 -0.48 7.81
CA LEU A 34 3.58 -0.48 8.54
C LEU A 34 3.48 -1.21 9.89
N LYS A 35 2.40 -0.99 10.61
CA LYS A 35 2.16 -1.62 11.91
C LYS A 35 2.04 -3.14 11.80
N SER A 36 1.32 -3.63 10.82
CA SER A 36 1.21 -5.06 10.52
C SER A 36 2.56 -5.64 10.11
N TYR A 37 3.24 -5.03 9.18
CA TYR A 37 4.56 -5.43 8.73
C TYR A 37 5.58 -5.49 9.88
N TYR A 38 5.64 -4.43 10.71
CA TYR A 38 6.51 -4.40 11.89
C TYR A 38 6.21 -5.55 12.85
N ASN A 39 4.95 -5.75 13.22
CA ASN A 39 4.58 -6.78 14.21
C ASN A 39 4.80 -8.21 13.71
N LEU A 40 4.64 -8.46 12.42
CA LEU A 40 4.94 -9.75 11.79
C LEU A 40 6.45 -10.03 11.72
N ASN A 41 7.26 -8.99 11.57
CA ASN A 41 8.70 -9.11 11.32
C ASN A 41 9.60 -8.67 12.48
N LYS A 42 9.08 -8.20 13.60
CA LYS A 42 9.88 -7.64 14.71
C LYS A 42 10.90 -8.61 15.31
N GLU A 43 10.66 -9.90 15.23
CA GLU A 43 11.59 -10.95 15.67
C GLU A 43 12.57 -11.38 14.56
N ASN A 44 12.41 -10.89 13.34
CA ASN A 44 13.32 -11.17 12.23
C ASN A 44 14.56 -10.28 12.35
N PRO A 45 15.77 -10.83 12.61
CA PRO A 45 16.98 -10.03 12.79
C PRO A 45 17.43 -9.30 11.50
N ASN A 46 16.88 -9.70 10.35
CA ASN A 46 17.18 -9.09 9.04
C ASN A 46 16.19 -8.00 8.67
N ALA A 47 15.08 -7.86 9.40
CA ALA A 47 14.16 -6.77 9.15
C ALA A 47 14.88 -5.42 9.24
N ILE A 48 14.51 -4.50 8.37
CA ILE A 48 15.22 -3.22 8.20
C ILE A 48 15.30 -2.41 9.50
N PHE A 49 14.23 -2.41 10.29
CA PHE A 49 14.16 -1.72 11.58
C PHE A 49 14.97 -2.41 12.71
N ASN A 50 15.40 -3.67 12.53
CA ASN A 50 16.28 -4.39 13.45
C ASN A 50 17.77 -4.21 13.09
N LYS A 51 18.07 -3.66 11.92
CA LYS A 51 19.43 -3.32 11.52
C LYS A 51 19.88 -2.11 12.32
N LYS A 52 20.82 -2.29 13.26
CA LYS A 52 21.39 -1.17 14.01
C LYS A 52 22.04 -0.20 13.01
N PRO A 53 21.75 1.10 13.09
CA PRO A 53 22.53 2.09 12.36
C PRO A 53 24.00 1.90 12.75
N THR A 54 24.82 1.50 11.78
CA THR A 54 26.27 1.43 12.02
C THR A 54 26.80 2.86 12.02
N ASN A 55 27.42 3.30 13.12
CA ASN A 55 28.08 4.61 13.21
C ASN A 55 29.19 4.81 12.16
N ASN A 56 29.54 3.78 11.41
CA ASN A 56 30.56 3.76 10.37
C ASN A 56 29.95 3.43 8.99
N LYS A 57 28.89 4.15 8.57
CA LYS A 57 28.46 4.03 7.18
C LYS A 57 29.56 4.53 6.23
N ALA A 58 29.68 3.87 5.09
CA ALA A 58 30.57 4.34 4.03
C ALA A 58 30.20 5.77 3.65
N VAL A 59 31.19 6.59 3.42
CA VAL A 59 30.98 7.94 2.90
C VAL A 59 30.62 7.81 1.42
N LEU A 60 29.47 8.37 1.05
CA LEU A 60 28.96 8.34 -0.32
C LEU A 60 29.76 9.31 -1.20
N THR A 61 29.75 9.04 -2.50
CA THR A 61 30.26 9.94 -3.55
C THR A 61 29.10 10.59 -4.30
N LEU A 62 29.33 11.70 -4.97
CA LEU A 62 28.37 12.27 -5.92
C LEU A 62 28.30 11.44 -7.20
N PRO A 63 27.15 11.41 -7.89
CA PRO A 63 25.89 12.02 -7.49
C PRO A 63 25.21 11.25 -6.34
N PHE A 64 24.44 11.95 -5.48
CA PHE A 64 23.44 11.35 -4.60
C PHE A 64 22.08 11.51 -5.28
N LEU A 65 21.38 10.42 -5.47
CA LEU A 65 20.03 10.41 -6.04
C LEU A 65 19.15 9.40 -5.30
N ASP A 66 17.93 9.80 -5.00
CA ASP A 66 16.84 8.90 -4.64
C ASP A 66 15.51 9.49 -5.14
N ASP A 67 14.76 8.71 -5.91
CA ASP A 67 13.41 9.00 -6.36
C ASP A 67 12.37 8.13 -5.63
N PHE A 68 12.81 7.35 -4.64
CA PHE A 68 11.99 6.48 -3.80
C PHE A 68 11.20 5.41 -4.54
N SER A 69 11.52 5.11 -5.78
CA SER A 69 10.91 4.05 -6.59
C SER A 69 11.41 2.67 -6.16
N GLN A 70 10.95 2.18 -5.02
CA GLN A 70 11.37 0.91 -4.46
C GLN A 70 10.17 0.13 -3.90
N GLU A 71 10.27 -1.19 -3.89
CA GLU A 71 9.19 -2.09 -3.50
C GLU A 71 9.07 -2.30 -1.98
N HIS A 72 9.64 -1.45 -1.14
CA HIS A 72 9.56 -1.58 0.32
C HIS A 72 9.19 -0.27 1.01
N PHE A 73 8.68 -0.37 2.23
CA PHE A 73 8.08 0.74 2.98
C PHE A 73 9.07 1.68 3.66
N TYR A 74 10.37 1.41 3.60
CA TYR A 74 11.40 2.14 4.33
C TYR A 74 12.45 2.74 3.40
N PRO A 75 13.06 3.88 3.74
CA PRO A 75 14.13 4.47 2.95
C PRO A 75 15.30 3.52 2.73
N ASN A 76 15.97 3.67 1.58
CA ASN A 76 17.14 2.89 1.25
C ASN A 76 18.30 3.19 2.22
N LEU A 77 18.63 2.24 3.10
CA LEU A 77 19.68 2.40 4.10
C LEU A 77 21.10 2.56 3.52
N ASN A 78 21.31 2.37 2.24
CA ASN A 78 22.58 2.73 1.60
C ASN A 78 22.69 4.24 1.38
N LEU A 79 21.58 4.95 1.27
CA LEU A 79 21.50 6.39 1.07
C LEU A 79 21.13 7.15 2.34
N TRP A 80 20.28 6.57 3.19
CA TRP A 80 19.70 7.21 4.36
C TRP A 80 20.11 6.57 5.68
N MET A 81 20.07 7.35 6.76
CA MET A 81 20.38 6.92 8.11
C MET A 81 19.13 6.56 8.92
N ASP A 82 17.99 7.15 8.56
CA ASP A 82 16.72 7.05 9.26
C ASP A 82 15.74 6.19 8.45
N ILE A 83 14.71 5.69 9.14
CA ILE A 83 13.62 4.88 8.57
C ILE A 83 12.24 5.39 9.02
N ASN A 84 12.13 6.67 9.40
CA ASN A 84 10.91 7.22 9.98
C ASN A 84 9.98 7.88 8.95
N VAL A 85 10.30 7.83 7.67
CA VAL A 85 9.38 8.21 6.61
C VAL A 85 8.83 6.98 5.92
N TYR A 86 7.61 7.08 5.46
CA TYR A 86 6.91 5.98 4.79
C TYR A 86 7.12 6.06 3.27
N ILE A 87 7.76 5.04 2.69
CA ILE A 87 7.88 4.91 1.23
C ILE A 87 6.61 4.23 0.72
N ASN A 88 5.94 4.87 -0.24
CA ASN A 88 4.65 4.41 -0.74
C ASN A 88 4.33 5.00 -2.12
N THR A 89 3.21 4.54 -2.69
CA THR A 89 2.71 4.92 -4.02
C THR A 89 1.34 5.60 -3.97
N GLY A 90 0.64 5.58 -2.80
CA GLY A 90 -0.74 6.04 -2.66
C GLY A 90 -0.91 7.48 -2.17
N PHE A 91 0.01 8.02 -1.36
CA PHE A 91 -0.18 9.33 -0.73
C PHE A 91 0.11 10.54 -1.63
N ALA A 92 0.90 10.38 -2.67
CA ALA A 92 1.20 11.48 -3.58
C ALA A 92 0.09 11.68 -4.62
N ASP A 93 -0.25 12.93 -4.88
CA ASP A 93 -1.11 13.31 -5.99
C ASP A 93 -0.24 13.67 -7.21
N ASN A 94 -0.34 12.89 -8.28
CA ASN A 94 0.37 13.12 -9.54
C ASN A 94 1.92 13.16 -9.37
N PRO A 95 2.55 12.12 -8.82
CA PRO A 95 3.97 12.11 -8.48
C PRO A 95 4.88 12.28 -9.71
N LYS A 96 6.20 12.38 -9.48
CA LYS A 96 7.21 12.41 -10.55
C LYS A 96 7.66 11.01 -10.95
N SER A 97 7.71 10.09 -9.98
CA SER A 97 7.90 8.66 -10.14
C SER A 97 6.84 7.89 -9.34
N PHE A 98 6.73 6.58 -9.47
CA PHE A 98 5.70 5.79 -8.78
C PHE A 98 5.92 5.67 -7.27
N GLY A 99 7.06 6.09 -6.73
CA GLY A 99 7.36 6.06 -5.30
C GLY A 99 7.62 7.45 -4.73
N VAL A 100 7.21 7.68 -3.49
CA VAL A 100 7.51 8.91 -2.74
C VAL A 100 7.87 8.60 -1.29
N ALA A 101 8.63 9.50 -0.66
CA ALA A 101 8.81 9.49 0.79
C ALA A 101 7.76 10.39 1.43
N THR A 102 6.80 9.79 2.14
CA THR A 102 5.76 10.54 2.87
C THR A 102 6.18 10.71 4.33
N PHE A 103 6.19 11.96 4.78
CA PHE A 103 6.28 12.34 6.18
C PHE A 103 4.85 12.36 6.71
N ASP A 104 4.48 11.34 7.46
CA ASP A 104 3.08 11.08 7.84
C ASP A 104 2.79 11.29 9.33
N GLY A 105 3.77 11.82 10.09
CA GLY A 105 3.63 12.07 11.53
C GLY A 105 3.74 10.82 12.40
N LEU A 106 4.19 9.68 11.83
CA LEU A 106 4.31 8.40 12.50
C LEU A 106 5.77 7.93 12.57
N ASP A 107 6.07 7.12 13.56
CA ASP A 107 7.38 6.46 13.64
C ASP A 107 7.48 5.27 12.65
N SER A 108 8.66 4.68 12.55
CA SER A 108 8.94 3.54 11.67
C SER A 108 8.10 2.28 11.93
N THR A 109 7.31 2.25 12.99
CA THR A 109 6.37 1.16 13.30
C THR A 109 4.93 1.49 12.89
N GLY A 110 4.70 2.63 12.24
CA GLY A 110 3.38 3.13 11.89
C GLY A 110 2.56 3.63 13.08
N THR A 111 3.23 4.06 14.15
CA THR A 111 2.61 4.51 15.40
C THR A 111 2.90 5.99 15.66
N PRO A 112 1.91 6.78 16.13
CA PRO A 112 2.13 8.19 16.47
C PRO A 112 3.21 8.38 17.54
N TYR A 113 4.02 9.42 17.40
CA TYR A 113 5.06 9.76 18.39
C TYR A 113 4.48 10.07 19.78
N ASN A 114 3.26 10.59 19.85
CA ASN A 114 2.57 10.88 21.12
C ASN A 114 1.05 10.78 21.00
N PHE A 115 0.53 9.58 20.82
CA PHE A 115 -0.90 9.33 20.64
C PHE A 115 -1.79 9.81 21.81
N SER A 116 -1.27 9.84 23.04
CA SER A 116 -2.06 10.18 24.22
C SER A 116 -2.29 11.68 24.44
N ASN A 117 -1.59 12.55 23.69
CA ASN A 117 -1.70 14.00 23.84
C ASN A 117 -2.05 14.66 22.49
N PRO A 118 -3.34 15.03 22.28
CA PRO A 118 -3.83 15.61 21.03
C PRO A 118 -3.21 16.96 20.66
N THR A 119 -2.61 17.66 21.62
CA THR A 119 -1.98 18.96 21.40
C THR A 119 -0.45 18.88 21.30
N SER A 120 0.09 17.67 21.30
CA SER A 120 1.52 17.45 21.15
C SER A 120 1.99 17.88 19.77
N TYR A 121 3.02 18.72 19.73
CA TYR A 121 3.54 19.35 18.53
C TYR A 121 5.07 19.45 18.58
N GLY A 122 5.74 19.16 17.47
CA GLY A 122 7.21 19.24 17.41
C GLY A 122 7.80 18.54 16.19
N PRO A 123 9.10 18.23 16.22
CA PRO A 123 9.72 17.41 15.17
C PRO A 123 9.14 16.00 15.22
N ALA A 124 8.56 15.58 14.09
CA ALA A 124 8.05 14.25 13.86
C ALA A 124 9.07 13.46 13.02
N ASP A 125 8.73 13.20 11.75
CA ASP A 125 9.56 12.40 10.86
C ASP A 125 10.85 13.12 10.49
N THR A 126 11.90 12.34 10.37
CA THR A 126 13.21 12.82 9.94
C THR A 126 13.79 11.86 8.89
N LEU A 127 14.38 12.43 7.84
CA LEU A 127 15.06 11.70 6.79
C LEU A 127 16.47 12.30 6.60
N THR A 128 17.49 11.63 7.15
CA THR A 128 18.89 12.10 7.18
C THR A 128 19.73 11.30 6.19
N SER A 129 20.46 11.99 5.29
CA SER A 129 21.37 11.33 4.37
C SER A 129 22.52 10.63 5.08
N CYS A 130 23.06 9.56 4.48
CA CYS A 130 24.38 9.06 4.85
C CYS A 130 25.43 10.16 4.63
N PRO A 131 26.60 10.10 5.29
CA PRO A 131 27.71 11.04 5.04
C PRO A 131 28.14 11.03 3.57
N ILE A 132 28.32 12.20 2.98
CA ILE A 132 28.65 12.39 1.56
C ILE A 132 29.99 13.13 1.47
N ASN A 133 30.86 12.71 0.56
CA ASN A 133 32.08 13.44 0.26
C ASN A 133 31.82 14.55 -0.76
N THR A 134 31.73 15.78 -0.29
CA THR A 134 31.62 16.99 -1.10
C THR A 134 32.91 17.83 -1.06
N SER A 135 34.03 17.26 -0.62
CA SER A 135 35.31 17.97 -0.58
C SER A 135 35.98 18.06 -1.95
N GLY A 136 36.70 19.14 -2.20
CA GLY A 136 37.46 19.33 -3.43
C GLY A 136 36.62 19.76 -4.65
N ILE A 137 35.35 20.05 -4.46
CA ILE A 137 34.48 20.59 -5.51
C ILE A 137 34.94 22.00 -5.86
N VAL A 138 35.20 22.24 -7.13
CA VAL A 138 35.62 23.55 -7.67
C VAL A 138 34.47 24.32 -8.27
N ASP A 139 33.43 23.59 -8.68
CA ASP A 139 32.25 24.11 -9.36
C ASP A 139 31.06 24.22 -8.39
N SER A 140 29.93 24.65 -8.92
CA SER A 140 28.70 24.81 -8.15
C SER A 140 28.12 23.47 -7.70
N LEU A 141 27.75 23.39 -6.43
CA LEU A 141 27.08 22.23 -5.82
C LEU A 141 25.62 22.60 -5.52
N TYR A 142 24.69 21.80 -6.05
CA TYR A 142 23.26 22.00 -5.80
C TYR A 142 22.60 20.75 -5.27
N LEU A 143 21.78 20.93 -4.22
CA LEU A 143 20.78 19.96 -3.77
C LEU A 143 19.41 20.39 -4.31
N SER A 144 18.73 19.49 -5.01
CA SER A 144 17.35 19.71 -5.48
C SER A 144 16.46 18.56 -5.02
N PHE A 145 15.17 18.87 -4.92
CA PHE A 145 14.12 17.89 -4.59
C PHE A 145 12.77 18.45 -5.00
N TYR A 146 11.81 17.55 -5.21
CA TYR A 146 10.41 17.90 -5.34
C TYR A 146 9.68 17.65 -4.01
N TYR A 147 8.75 18.54 -3.65
CA TYR A 147 7.89 18.34 -2.48
C TYR A 147 6.44 18.67 -2.81
N GLN A 148 5.53 18.04 -2.06
CA GLN A 148 4.09 18.26 -2.14
C GLN A 148 3.50 18.24 -0.74
N PRO A 149 2.77 19.28 -0.28
CA PRO A 149 1.96 19.22 0.94
C PRO A 149 0.70 18.40 0.69
N GLN A 150 0.22 17.72 1.71
CA GLN A 150 -1.01 16.93 1.72
C GLN A 150 -1.01 15.73 0.76
N GLY A 151 -1.01 15.94 -0.56
CA GLY A 151 -1.33 14.87 -1.52
C GLY A 151 -2.74 14.33 -1.28
N ASN A 152 -2.88 13.00 -1.23
CA ASN A 152 -4.12 12.29 -0.94
C ASN A 152 -4.41 12.14 0.58
N GLY A 153 -3.46 12.51 1.43
CA GLY A 153 -3.57 12.38 2.87
C GLY A 153 -4.12 13.62 3.60
N ASN A 154 -3.80 13.75 4.87
CA ASN A 154 -4.23 14.86 5.71
C ASN A 154 -3.39 16.13 5.44
N LYS A 155 -4.06 17.27 5.42
CA LYS A 155 -3.46 18.59 5.11
C LYS A 155 -2.64 19.11 6.29
N PRO A 156 -1.36 19.51 6.09
CA PRO A 156 -0.60 20.25 7.11
C PRO A 156 -1.15 21.67 7.27
N GLU A 157 -1.32 22.12 8.50
CA GLU A 157 -1.73 23.48 8.82
C GLU A 157 -0.59 24.48 8.66
N THR A 158 -0.91 25.78 8.61
CA THR A 158 0.08 26.86 8.45
C THR A 158 1.13 26.94 9.57
N LYS A 159 0.87 26.36 10.74
CA LYS A 159 1.86 26.22 11.84
C LYS A 159 2.89 25.12 11.58
N ASP A 160 2.54 24.14 10.74
CA ASP A 160 3.37 22.98 10.42
C ASP A 160 4.40 23.36 9.35
N SER A 161 5.46 22.61 9.22
CA SER A 161 6.48 22.94 8.24
C SER A 161 7.35 21.75 7.86
N LEU A 162 7.65 21.63 6.58
CA LEU A 162 8.74 20.79 6.10
C LEU A 162 10.03 21.63 6.07
N ARG A 163 11.11 21.11 6.64
CA ARG A 163 12.39 21.82 6.79
C ARG A 163 13.53 21.00 6.22
N LEU A 164 14.47 21.67 5.59
CA LEU A 164 15.75 21.11 5.17
C LEU A 164 16.88 21.74 5.98
N GLU A 165 17.74 20.90 6.53
CA GLU A 165 18.95 21.31 7.25
C GLU A 165 20.19 20.66 6.62
N GLY A 166 21.31 21.40 6.57
CA GLY A 166 22.62 20.89 6.20
C GLY A 166 23.55 20.81 7.41
N PHE A 167 24.33 19.73 7.49
CA PHE A 167 25.32 19.54 8.54
C PHE A 167 26.64 20.21 8.17
N ARG A 168 27.01 21.21 8.92
CA ARG A 168 28.28 21.89 8.76
C ARG A 168 29.37 21.17 9.58
N VAL A 169 30.19 20.42 8.85
CA VAL A 169 31.20 19.53 9.45
C VAL A 169 32.24 20.28 10.29
N SER A 170 32.55 21.54 9.92
CA SER A 170 33.61 22.35 10.58
C SER A 170 33.34 22.66 12.05
N ASP A 171 32.09 22.78 12.45
CA ASP A 171 31.64 23.10 13.82
C ASP A 171 30.59 22.12 14.35
N SER A 172 30.30 21.06 13.60
CA SER A 172 29.33 20.01 13.96
C SER A 172 27.93 20.54 14.24
N THR A 173 27.46 21.52 13.45
CA THR A 173 26.14 22.13 13.61
C THR A 173 25.22 21.87 12.43
N TRP A 174 23.93 21.67 12.71
CA TRP A 174 22.87 21.67 11.70
C TRP A 174 22.41 23.10 11.42
N VAL A 175 22.36 23.47 10.16
CA VAL A 175 21.98 24.81 9.70
C VAL A 175 20.77 24.68 8.78
N ARG A 176 19.71 25.45 9.06
CA ARG A 176 18.53 25.47 8.18
C ARG A 176 18.89 26.07 6.83
N LEU A 177 18.64 25.28 5.77
CA LEU A 177 18.85 25.67 4.38
C LEU A 177 17.55 26.15 3.73
N TRP A 178 16.42 25.54 4.11
CA TRP A 178 15.11 25.83 3.54
C TRP A 178 13.99 25.42 4.50
N SER A 179 12.81 26.01 4.33
CA SER A 179 11.59 25.65 5.04
C SER A 179 10.37 26.15 4.29
N VAL A 180 9.27 25.39 4.36
CA VAL A 180 7.96 25.79 3.84
C VAL A 180 6.90 25.55 4.92
N GLU A 181 5.88 26.44 4.95
CA GLU A 181 4.71 26.29 5.84
C GLU A 181 3.66 25.37 5.23
N GLY A 182 2.83 24.76 6.08
CA GLY A 182 1.74 23.88 5.68
C GLY A 182 0.74 24.59 4.77
N ALA A 183 0.27 23.85 3.76
CA ALA A 183 -0.65 24.32 2.74
C ALA A 183 -1.60 23.17 2.31
N PRO A 184 -2.74 23.49 1.68
CA PRO A 184 -3.55 22.49 0.99
C PRO A 184 -2.78 21.82 -0.15
N ASN A 185 -3.33 20.69 -0.66
CA ASN A 185 -2.77 20.00 -1.81
C ASN A 185 -2.48 20.94 -2.98
N GLN A 186 -1.31 20.78 -3.56
CA GLN A 186 -0.84 21.49 -4.75
C GLN A 186 0.11 20.59 -5.54
N PRO A 187 0.36 20.86 -6.83
CA PRO A 187 1.34 20.11 -7.60
C PRO A 187 2.72 20.10 -6.95
N PHE A 188 3.50 19.04 -7.21
CA PHE A 188 4.89 18.99 -6.76
C PHE A 188 5.69 20.22 -7.20
N GLU A 189 6.35 20.87 -6.25
CA GLU A 189 7.23 22.02 -6.47
C GLU A 189 8.69 21.61 -6.39
N LEU A 190 9.50 22.09 -7.34
CA LEU A 190 10.95 21.90 -7.35
C LEU A 190 11.64 22.97 -6.49
N VAL A 191 12.51 22.50 -5.61
CA VAL A 191 13.40 23.35 -4.82
C VAL A 191 14.85 23.14 -5.26
N MET A 192 15.58 24.23 -5.47
CA MET A 192 16.99 24.25 -5.88
C MET A 192 17.82 25.02 -4.84
N ILE A 193 18.67 24.31 -4.09
CA ILE A 193 19.48 24.87 -3.00
C ILE A 193 20.95 24.87 -3.40
N PRO A 194 21.61 26.03 -3.60
CA PRO A 194 23.05 26.09 -3.75
C PRO A 194 23.73 25.83 -2.41
N LEU A 195 24.72 24.96 -2.39
CA LEU A 195 25.54 24.68 -1.21
C LEU A 195 26.88 25.37 -1.32
N ASP A 196 27.13 26.31 -0.41
CA ASP A 196 28.37 27.05 -0.36
C ASP A 196 29.52 26.22 0.19
N THR A 197 30.74 26.79 0.20
CA THR A 197 31.98 26.11 0.60
C THR A 197 32.00 25.63 2.05
N SER A 198 31.11 26.12 2.92
CA SER A 198 30.99 25.65 4.31
C SER A 198 30.42 24.25 4.40
N PHE A 199 29.66 23.80 3.39
CA PHE A 199 29.10 22.46 3.25
C PHE A 199 29.92 21.55 2.32
N GLN A 200 30.95 22.07 1.64
CA GLN A 200 31.80 21.31 0.73
C GLN A 200 32.94 20.63 1.48
N LYS A 201 32.60 19.63 2.29
CA LYS A 201 33.51 18.88 3.16
C LYS A 201 33.23 17.38 3.06
N ASN A 202 34.22 16.57 3.34
CA ASN A 202 34.04 15.13 3.52
C ASN A 202 33.18 14.87 4.77
N GLY A 203 32.10 14.12 4.64
CA GLY A 203 31.15 13.84 5.69
C GLY A 203 29.98 14.84 5.78
N PHE A 204 29.76 15.64 4.73
CA PHE A 204 28.54 16.45 4.62
C PHE A 204 27.31 15.58 4.72
N GLN A 205 26.27 16.05 5.39
CA GLN A 205 24.94 15.44 5.47
C GLN A 205 23.88 16.51 5.33
N PHE A 206 22.70 16.12 4.88
CA PHE A 206 21.49 16.93 4.91
C PHE A 206 20.35 16.11 5.51
N ARG A 207 19.32 16.79 6.02
CA ARG A 207 18.13 16.11 6.53
C ARG A 207 16.86 16.93 6.29
N PHE A 208 15.79 16.21 6.01
CA PHE A 208 14.43 16.74 6.02
C PHE A 208 13.80 16.44 7.39
N ILE A 209 13.00 17.38 7.89
CA ILE A 209 12.28 17.25 9.16
C ILE A 209 10.87 17.78 8.99
N ASN A 210 9.88 16.94 9.32
CA ASN A 210 8.50 17.36 9.47
C ASN A 210 8.29 17.94 10.87
N TRP A 211 7.86 19.20 10.98
CA TRP A 211 7.35 19.79 12.22
C TRP A 211 5.83 19.78 12.17
N ALA A 212 5.23 18.95 12.99
CA ALA A 212 3.84 18.53 12.86
C ALA A 212 3.18 18.24 14.20
N THR A 213 1.91 17.93 14.17
CA THR A 213 1.18 17.29 15.25
C THR A 213 1.70 15.86 15.45
N LEU A 214 1.92 15.43 16.70
CA LEU A 214 2.56 14.14 17.02
C LEU A 214 1.58 13.02 17.41
N SER A 215 0.28 13.25 17.25
CA SER A 215 -0.76 12.40 17.83
C SER A 215 -1.53 11.50 16.85
N GLY A 216 -1.19 11.50 15.58
CA GLY A 216 -1.87 10.72 14.54
C GLY A 216 -1.13 10.71 13.22
N ASN A 217 -1.71 10.06 12.23
CA ASN A 217 -1.29 10.08 10.83
C ASN A 217 -1.84 11.35 10.19
N VAL A 218 -1.10 12.45 10.34
CA VAL A 218 -1.56 13.81 10.00
C VAL A 218 -0.41 14.67 9.49
N ASP A 219 -0.76 15.82 8.88
CA ASP A 219 0.19 16.85 8.45
C ASP A 219 1.18 16.32 7.41
N HIS A 220 0.65 15.71 6.33
CA HIS A 220 1.43 14.98 5.34
C HIS A 220 2.25 15.87 4.41
N TRP A 221 3.47 15.38 4.12
CA TRP A 221 4.33 15.90 3.06
C TRP A 221 4.88 14.76 2.23
N ASN A 222 4.87 14.90 0.93
CA ASN A 222 5.48 13.96 0.00
C ASN A 222 6.76 14.57 -0.57
N LEU A 223 7.84 13.80 -0.59
CA LEU A 223 9.14 14.16 -1.12
C LEU A 223 9.50 13.20 -2.25
N ASP A 224 10.07 13.74 -3.33
CA ASP A 224 10.45 12.96 -4.50
C ASP A 224 11.71 13.54 -5.16
N TYR A 225 12.47 12.73 -5.88
CA TYR A 225 13.69 13.08 -6.64
C TYR A 225 14.68 13.96 -5.87
N VAL A 226 15.20 13.45 -4.76
CA VAL A 226 16.28 14.13 -4.02
C VAL A 226 17.58 13.91 -4.75
N TYR A 227 18.15 15.00 -5.31
CA TYR A 227 19.32 14.96 -6.15
C TYR A 227 20.37 15.98 -5.75
N LEU A 228 21.57 15.50 -5.34
CA LEU A 228 22.73 16.33 -5.03
C LEU A 228 23.86 15.99 -5.99
N ASN A 229 24.36 17.00 -6.71
CA ASN A 229 25.51 16.85 -7.59
C ASN A 229 26.25 18.18 -7.77
N ASP A 230 27.51 18.09 -8.20
CA ASP A 230 28.33 19.22 -8.67
C ASP A 230 28.01 19.57 -10.13
N ASN A 231 28.64 20.62 -10.64
CA ASN A 231 28.46 21.14 -12.01
C ASN A 231 27.00 21.49 -12.37
N ARG A 232 26.15 21.73 -11.38
CA ARG A 232 24.75 22.11 -11.57
C ARG A 232 24.57 23.61 -11.47
N THR A 233 23.52 24.12 -12.11
CA THR A 233 23.08 25.52 -12.01
C THR A 233 21.62 25.59 -11.56
N HIS A 234 21.15 26.74 -11.16
CA HIS A 234 19.74 26.96 -10.82
C HIS A 234 18.79 26.66 -12.00
N ALA A 235 19.28 26.68 -13.24
CA ALA A 235 18.49 26.37 -14.44
C ALA A 235 18.45 24.85 -14.77
N ASP A 236 19.19 24.04 -14.04
CA ASP A 236 19.21 22.58 -14.21
C ASP A 236 18.02 21.94 -13.46
N THR A 237 16.82 22.17 -14.00
CA THR A 237 15.55 21.80 -13.39
C THR A 237 14.92 20.53 -13.95
N ALA A 238 15.44 20.01 -15.06
CA ALA A 238 14.93 18.79 -15.69
C ALA A 238 15.76 17.57 -15.25
N LEU A 239 15.07 16.46 -15.00
CA LEU A 239 15.69 15.17 -14.74
C LEU A 239 15.75 14.38 -16.04
N ASN A 240 16.91 13.78 -16.34
CA ASN A 240 17.04 12.91 -17.51
C ASN A 240 16.45 11.53 -17.20
N ASP A 241 15.13 11.46 -17.06
CA ASP A 241 14.44 10.29 -16.55
C ASP A 241 13.03 10.15 -17.13
N VAL A 242 12.62 8.91 -17.39
CA VAL A 242 11.25 8.52 -17.71
C VAL A 242 10.82 7.48 -16.68
N SER A 243 9.73 7.69 -16.00
CA SER A 243 9.28 6.83 -14.91
C SER A 243 7.80 6.50 -15.00
N PHE A 244 7.40 5.32 -14.51
CA PHE A 244 6.00 5.09 -14.14
C PHE A 244 5.60 6.07 -13.03
N ILE A 245 4.30 6.43 -12.97
CA ILE A 245 3.75 7.27 -11.90
C ILE A 245 2.62 6.59 -11.12
N THR A 246 2.26 5.36 -11.48
CA THR A 246 1.30 4.52 -10.77
C THR A 246 1.75 3.07 -10.80
N ASP A 247 1.38 2.30 -9.78
CA ASP A 247 1.58 0.86 -9.67
C ASP A 247 0.26 0.09 -9.51
N ASN A 248 -0.87 0.79 -9.46
CA ASN A 248 -2.17 0.18 -9.27
C ASN A 248 -2.78 -0.26 -10.61
N PHE A 249 -2.45 -1.48 -11.04
CA PHE A 249 -2.95 -2.09 -12.26
C PHE A 249 -3.90 -3.24 -11.93
N THR A 250 -5.18 -3.10 -12.27
CA THR A 250 -6.13 -4.22 -12.21
C THR A 250 -6.36 -4.79 -13.59
N LEU A 251 -6.52 -6.11 -13.65
CA LEU A 251 -6.87 -6.83 -14.88
C LEU A 251 -8.36 -7.19 -14.93
N LEU A 252 -9.13 -6.82 -13.91
CA LEU A 252 -10.57 -7.00 -13.86
C LEU A 252 -11.29 -5.73 -14.29
N GLU A 253 -12.44 -5.88 -14.94
CA GLU A 253 -13.24 -4.76 -15.46
C GLU A 253 -13.88 -3.94 -14.33
N GLU A 254 -14.26 -4.58 -13.23
CA GLU A 254 -15.08 -3.92 -12.19
C GLU A 254 -14.40 -3.88 -10.82
N PHE A 255 -13.65 -4.91 -10.46
CA PHE A 255 -13.12 -5.11 -9.12
C PHE A 255 -11.59 -5.07 -9.10
N THR A 256 -11.00 -4.67 -7.99
CA THR A 256 -9.56 -4.87 -7.74
C THR A 256 -9.27 -6.31 -7.33
N ALA A 257 -10.22 -6.97 -6.66
CA ALA A 257 -10.17 -8.40 -6.36
C ALA A 257 -11.57 -9.01 -6.36
N MET A 258 -11.68 -10.29 -6.71
CA MET A 258 -12.93 -11.05 -6.63
C MET A 258 -12.68 -12.51 -6.24
N PRO A 259 -13.71 -13.25 -5.74
CA PRO A 259 -13.55 -14.66 -5.43
C PRO A 259 -13.17 -15.47 -6.68
N TRP A 260 -12.11 -16.31 -6.56
CA TRP A 260 -11.67 -17.17 -7.65
C TRP A 260 -12.79 -18.09 -8.14
N GLU A 261 -13.58 -18.64 -7.22
CA GLU A 261 -14.72 -19.49 -7.54
C GLU A 261 -15.83 -18.74 -8.32
N HIS A 262 -15.95 -17.42 -8.13
CA HIS A 262 -16.90 -16.61 -8.88
C HIS A 262 -16.33 -16.22 -10.24
N TYR A 263 -15.06 -15.86 -10.30
CA TYR A 263 -14.34 -15.55 -11.53
C TYR A 263 -14.42 -16.70 -12.54
N LYS A 264 -14.31 -17.95 -12.09
CA LYS A 264 -14.35 -19.14 -12.97
C LYS A 264 -15.68 -19.31 -13.74
N THR A 265 -16.74 -18.63 -13.33
CA THR A 265 -18.06 -18.78 -13.98
C THR A 265 -18.15 -18.09 -15.34
N ASP A 266 -17.41 -17.00 -15.54
CA ASP A 266 -17.38 -16.24 -16.79
C ASP A 266 -16.07 -15.46 -16.96
N SER A 267 -14.96 -16.18 -16.86
CA SER A 267 -13.61 -15.63 -16.75
C SER A 267 -13.28 -14.56 -17.79
N LEU A 268 -13.71 -14.76 -19.02
CA LEU A 268 -13.42 -13.83 -20.11
C LEU A 268 -14.14 -12.48 -19.97
N ASN A 269 -15.41 -12.51 -19.53
CA ASN A 269 -16.23 -11.29 -19.43
C ASN A 269 -15.93 -10.49 -18.14
N PHE A 270 -15.23 -11.05 -17.16
CA PHE A 270 -14.80 -10.32 -15.98
C PHE A 270 -13.45 -9.62 -16.17
N MET A 271 -12.72 -9.93 -17.24
CA MET A 271 -11.47 -9.26 -17.57
C MET A 271 -11.70 -7.88 -18.16
N ALA A 272 -10.90 -6.91 -17.76
CA ALA A 272 -10.79 -5.64 -18.44
C ALA A 272 -10.33 -5.86 -19.89
N LYS A 273 -10.76 -5.00 -20.80
CA LYS A 273 -10.33 -5.04 -22.21
C LYS A 273 -8.94 -4.46 -22.41
N ASN A 274 -8.61 -3.50 -21.59
CA ASN A 274 -7.33 -2.80 -21.59
C ASN A 274 -6.82 -2.70 -20.16
N MET A 275 -5.51 -2.57 -20.01
CA MET A 275 -4.89 -2.13 -18.77
C MET A 275 -4.58 -0.63 -18.92
N GLU A 276 -4.82 0.15 -17.87
CA GLU A 276 -4.45 1.56 -17.85
C GLU A 276 -3.06 1.69 -17.23
N VAL A 277 -2.16 2.40 -17.90
CA VAL A 277 -0.77 2.56 -17.48
C VAL A 277 -0.35 3.99 -17.74
N THR A 278 0.19 4.63 -16.72
CA THR A 278 0.63 6.02 -16.81
C THR A 278 2.11 6.14 -16.51
N TYR A 279 2.84 6.83 -17.38
CA TYR A 279 4.24 7.16 -17.18
C TYR A 279 4.55 8.58 -17.62
N LYS A 280 5.67 9.12 -17.17
CA LYS A 280 6.03 10.52 -17.34
C LYS A 280 7.45 10.66 -17.87
N ASN A 281 7.62 11.56 -18.82
CA ASN A 281 8.94 12.03 -19.23
C ASN A 281 9.34 13.24 -18.37
N ASN A 282 10.24 13.05 -17.43
CA ASN A 282 10.77 14.12 -16.57
C ASN A 282 11.94 14.88 -17.23
N HIS A 283 12.34 14.48 -18.45
CA HIS A 283 13.44 15.10 -19.20
C HIS A 283 13.02 16.37 -19.95
N SER A 284 14.01 17.17 -20.38
CA SER A 284 13.81 18.37 -21.19
C SER A 284 13.74 18.12 -22.70
N VAL A 285 13.89 16.86 -23.14
CA VAL A 285 13.81 16.44 -24.54
C VAL A 285 12.82 15.29 -24.70
N GLN A 286 12.39 15.05 -25.94
CA GLN A 286 11.58 13.88 -26.26
C GLN A 286 12.35 12.59 -26.01
N TYR A 287 11.63 11.58 -25.49
CA TYR A 287 12.14 10.22 -25.30
C TYR A 287 11.34 9.19 -26.09
N GLY A 288 12.05 8.24 -26.70
CA GLY A 288 11.44 7.07 -27.33
C GLY A 288 11.27 5.97 -26.30
N VAL A 289 10.03 5.60 -26.00
CA VAL A 289 9.65 4.57 -25.01
C VAL A 289 9.07 3.36 -25.72
N PHE A 290 9.50 2.16 -25.33
CA PHE A 290 8.97 0.87 -25.77
C PHE A 290 8.35 0.15 -24.57
N TYR A 291 7.07 0.32 -24.37
CA TYR A 291 6.33 -0.26 -23.26
C TYR A 291 6.08 -1.76 -23.44
N LYS A 292 6.16 -2.50 -22.34
CA LYS A 292 5.95 -3.96 -22.26
C LYS A 292 5.26 -4.33 -20.94
N TYR A 293 4.58 -5.49 -20.94
CA TYR A 293 4.16 -6.16 -19.71
C TYR A 293 4.28 -7.67 -19.81
N ASP A 294 4.43 -8.32 -18.65
CA ASP A 294 4.30 -9.76 -18.48
C ASP A 294 3.27 -10.04 -17.37
N VAL A 295 2.41 -11.02 -17.59
CA VAL A 295 1.53 -11.59 -16.56
C VAL A 295 2.09 -12.94 -16.16
N VAL A 296 2.37 -13.11 -14.86
CA VAL A 296 3.09 -14.28 -14.32
C VAL A 296 2.26 -14.99 -13.26
N ASP A 297 2.16 -16.33 -13.33
CA ASP A 297 1.54 -17.12 -12.26
C ASP A 297 2.46 -17.17 -11.04
N ASN A 298 2.09 -16.43 -9.99
CA ASN A 298 2.87 -16.34 -8.75
C ASN A 298 2.71 -17.55 -7.82
N ASN A 299 1.73 -18.43 -8.06
CA ASN A 299 1.48 -19.64 -7.26
C ASN A 299 2.27 -20.88 -7.72
N GLY A 300 3.23 -20.72 -8.61
CA GLY A 300 3.97 -21.83 -9.20
C GLY A 300 5.42 -21.52 -9.51
N ALA A 301 5.91 -22.06 -10.62
CA ALA A 301 7.28 -21.91 -11.07
C ALA A 301 7.56 -20.53 -11.75
N GLY A 302 6.66 -19.54 -11.57
CA GLY A 302 6.80 -18.25 -12.20
C GLY A 302 6.61 -18.31 -13.73
N SER A 303 5.66 -19.11 -14.22
CA SER A 303 5.40 -19.21 -15.66
C SER A 303 4.74 -17.94 -16.18
N VAL A 304 5.28 -17.37 -17.24
CA VAL A 304 4.66 -16.26 -17.96
C VAL A 304 3.43 -16.78 -18.72
N LEU A 305 2.28 -16.20 -18.44
CA LEU A 305 0.99 -16.54 -19.05
C LEU A 305 0.68 -15.67 -20.27
N GLU A 306 1.05 -14.40 -20.19
CA GLU A 306 0.84 -13.40 -21.24
C GLU A 306 2.04 -12.46 -21.27
N THR A 307 2.40 -12.02 -22.48
CA THR A 307 3.48 -11.03 -22.72
C THR A 307 3.02 -10.02 -23.75
N TYR A 308 3.21 -8.75 -23.48
CA TYR A 308 2.99 -7.67 -24.45
C TYR A 308 4.31 -6.93 -24.75
N PRO A 309 4.63 -6.63 -26.01
CA PRO A 309 4.01 -7.15 -27.22
C PRO A 309 4.31 -8.64 -27.44
N SER A 310 3.30 -9.39 -27.88
CA SER A 310 3.51 -10.80 -28.22
C SER A 310 4.24 -10.92 -29.57
N THR A 311 5.18 -11.85 -29.63
CA THR A 311 5.89 -12.18 -30.89
C THR A 311 5.05 -13.08 -31.82
N THR A 312 3.94 -13.62 -31.34
CA THR A 312 3.17 -14.66 -32.02
C THR A 312 1.77 -14.24 -32.47
N SER A 313 1.28 -13.06 -32.07
CA SER A 313 -0.07 -12.61 -32.39
C SER A 313 -0.10 -11.47 -33.41
N ALA A 314 -0.94 -11.63 -34.47
CA ALA A 314 -1.23 -10.57 -35.43
C ALA A 314 -1.99 -9.36 -34.83
N LYS A 315 -2.65 -9.52 -33.67
CA LYS A 315 -3.32 -8.42 -32.95
C LYS A 315 -2.31 -7.45 -32.31
N ASN A 316 -1.06 -7.85 -32.18
CA ASN A 316 0.05 -7.07 -31.69
C ASN A 316 0.82 -6.33 -32.80
N ALA A 317 0.14 -5.87 -33.81
CA ALA A 317 0.76 -5.15 -34.91
C ALA A 317 1.37 -3.81 -34.46
N GLY A 318 2.47 -3.89 -33.74
CA GLY A 318 3.27 -2.78 -33.27
C GLY A 318 3.43 -2.82 -31.76
N ALA A 319 4.68 -3.08 -31.32
CA ALA A 319 5.06 -2.71 -29.96
C ALA A 319 4.59 -1.29 -29.70
N TYR A 320 3.98 -1.06 -28.53
CA TYR A 320 3.63 0.29 -28.14
C TYR A 320 4.91 1.10 -28.01
N SER A 321 5.21 1.88 -29.04
CA SER A 321 6.34 2.80 -29.07
C SER A 321 5.82 4.21 -29.29
N ALA A 322 6.22 5.13 -28.42
CA ALA A 322 5.88 6.52 -28.54
C ALA A 322 7.10 7.41 -28.33
N LEU A 323 7.10 8.56 -29.00
CA LEU A 323 7.93 9.69 -28.61
C LEU A 323 7.12 10.51 -27.60
N ILE A 324 7.64 10.60 -26.38
CA ILE A 324 6.98 11.33 -25.31
C ILE A 324 7.58 12.73 -25.21
N GLU A 325 6.72 13.74 -25.28
CA GLU A 325 7.14 15.12 -25.15
C GLU A 325 7.80 15.43 -23.81
N PRO A 326 8.68 16.43 -23.73
CA PRO A 326 9.31 16.86 -22.51
C PRO A 326 8.30 17.24 -21.42
N GLN A 327 8.52 16.78 -20.19
CA GLN A 327 7.69 17.06 -19.01
C GLN A 327 6.22 16.61 -19.16
N ALA A 328 5.91 15.75 -20.13
CA ALA A 328 4.56 15.28 -20.38
C ALA A 328 4.26 13.98 -19.63
N VAL A 329 3.02 13.86 -19.17
CA VAL A 329 2.39 12.60 -18.72
C VAL A 329 1.84 11.88 -19.94
N TYR A 330 1.95 10.58 -19.96
CA TYR A 330 1.52 9.76 -21.06
C TYR A 330 0.71 8.55 -20.57
N ASP A 331 -0.58 8.56 -20.92
CA ASP A 331 -1.50 7.48 -20.60
C ASP A 331 -1.53 6.49 -21.75
N VAL A 332 -1.34 5.23 -21.43
CA VAL A 332 -1.44 4.14 -22.41
C VAL A 332 -2.48 3.12 -21.96
N THR A 333 -3.20 2.62 -22.91
CA THR A 333 -4.24 1.61 -22.70
C THR A 333 -3.95 0.39 -23.57
N PRO A 334 -2.88 -0.40 -23.26
CA PRO A 334 -2.57 -1.59 -24.03
C PRO A 334 -3.71 -2.59 -23.96
N THR A 335 -4.21 -2.99 -25.13
CA THR A 335 -5.26 -3.99 -25.25
C THR A 335 -4.71 -5.38 -24.95
N PHE A 336 -5.43 -6.18 -24.17
CA PHE A 336 -5.06 -7.58 -23.96
C PHE A 336 -5.13 -8.37 -25.27
N ILE A 337 -4.16 -9.28 -25.41
CA ILE A 337 -4.00 -10.05 -26.62
C ILE A 337 -4.96 -11.26 -26.58
N ASN A 338 -5.58 -11.55 -27.72
CA ASN A 338 -6.43 -12.72 -27.88
C ASN A 338 -7.52 -12.89 -26.81
N ASP A 339 -8.08 -11.79 -26.31
CA ASP A 339 -9.05 -11.84 -25.22
C ASP A 339 -8.50 -12.64 -24.03
N PHE A 340 -7.35 -12.21 -23.50
CA PHE A 340 -6.66 -12.87 -22.39
C PHE A 340 -7.58 -13.03 -21.18
N TYR A 341 -7.52 -14.19 -20.57
CA TYR A 341 -8.15 -14.49 -19.28
C TYR A 341 -7.32 -15.52 -18.50
N PHE A 342 -7.43 -15.50 -17.20
CA PHE A 342 -6.81 -16.52 -16.37
C PHE A 342 -7.57 -17.83 -16.46
N ALA A 343 -6.91 -18.89 -16.96
CA ALA A 343 -7.55 -20.20 -17.13
C ALA A 343 -8.02 -20.76 -15.79
N PRO A 344 -9.30 -21.20 -15.66
CA PRO A 344 -9.82 -21.80 -14.45
C PRO A 344 -9.00 -23.01 -13.98
N THR A 345 -8.71 -23.07 -12.69
CA THR A 345 -8.02 -24.17 -12.03
C THR A 345 -8.83 -24.70 -10.85
N ASN A 346 -8.40 -25.81 -10.25
CA ASN A 346 -9.04 -26.36 -9.04
C ASN A 346 -8.59 -25.67 -7.74
N ASP A 347 -7.72 -24.66 -7.82
CA ASP A 347 -7.30 -23.88 -6.67
C ASP A 347 -8.49 -23.11 -6.10
N GLN A 348 -8.42 -22.80 -4.81
CA GLN A 348 -9.45 -22.00 -4.13
C GLN A 348 -9.16 -20.50 -4.26
N THR A 349 -7.90 -20.14 -4.39
CA THR A 349 -7.41 -18.76 -4.51
C THR A 349 -6.26 -18.68 -5.48
N LYS A 350 -6.03 -17.53 -6.09
CA LYS A 350 -4.92 -17.28 -7.02
C LYS A 350 -4.35 -15.88 -6.84
N VAL A 351 -3.06 -15.75 -7.11
CA VAL A 351 -2.37 -14.47 -7.23
C VAL A 351 -1.51 -14.49 -8.47
N PHE A 352 -1.64 -13.47 -9.29
CA PHE A 352 -0.85 -13.28 -10.50
C PHE A 352 -0.07 -11.99 -10.39
N GLN A 353 1.22 -12.03 -10.72
CA GLN A 353 2.03 -10.84 -10.81
C GLN A 353 1.86 -10.19 -12.19
N ILE A 354 1.72 -8.88 -12.21
CA ILE A 354 1.72 -8.07 -13.41
C ILE A 354 2.99 -7.25 -13.37
N LYS A 355 3.92 -7.54 -14.26
CA LYS A 355 5.17 -6.82 -14.39
C LYS A 355 5.05 -5.86 -15.58
N ASN A 356 4.95 -4.58 -15.30
CA ASN A 356 5.01 -3.53 -16.31
C ASN A 356 6.44 -2.99 -16.40
N TYR A 357 6.95 -2.84 -17.60
CA TYR A 357 8.28 -2.30 -17.81
C TYR A 357 8.40 -1.64 -19.19
N PHE A 358 9.35 -0.75 -19.33
CA PHE A 358 9.68 -0.19 -20.63
C PHE A 358 11.19 -0.25 -20.88
N SER A 359 11.55 -0.18 -22.14
CA SER A 359 12.93 0.09 -22.56
C SER A 359 12.97 1.40 -23.31
N LEU A 360 14.01 2.16 -23.08
CA LEU A 360 14.19 3.48 -23.68
C LEU A 360 15.09 3.41 -24.91
N ALA A 361 14.91 4.35 -25.83
CA ALA A 361 15.76 4.48 -27.01
C ALA A 361 17.21 4.88 -26.66
N SER A 362 17.42 5.53 -25.52
CA SER A 362 18.72 5.83 -24.91
C SER A 362 18.60 5.69 -23.40
N ALA A 363 19.71 5.32 -22.74
CA ALA A 363 19.70 5.20 -21.28
C ALA A 363 19.37 6.54 -20.63
N ASP A 364 18.56 6.48 -19.58
CA ASP A 364 18.26 7.61 -18.71
C ASP A 364 19.02 7.53 -17.38
N PHE A 365 18.58 8.30 -16.42
CA PHE A 365 19.30 8.52 -15.18
C PHE A 365 19.05 7.44 -14.13
N ASN A 366 17.82 6.91 -14.07
CA ASN A 366 17.42 5.88 -13.13
C ASN A 366 16.61 4.78 -13.83
N VAL A 367 17.20 3.59 -13.92
CA VAL A 367 16.54 2.43 -14.53
C VAL A 367 15.70 1.60 -13.56
N ASP A 368 15.76 1.91 -12.26
CA ASP A 368 15.02 1.15 -11.24
C ASP A 368 13.51 1.47 -11.31
N ASN A 369 13.15 2.66 -11.77
CA ASN A 369 11.77 3.10 -11.99
C ASN A 369 11.19 2.77 -13.38
N ASP A 370 11.98 2.11 -14.24
CA ASP A 370 11.54 1.57 -15.54
C ASP A 370 10.67 0.31 -15.40
N THR A 371 10.54 -0.23 -14.20
CA THR A 371 9.77 -1.45 -13.92
C THR A 371 8.89 -1.24 -12.70
N VAL A 372 7.62 -1.60 -12.82
CA VAL A 372 6.69 -1.63 -11.70
C VAL A 372 5.93 -2.95 -11.66
N ASN A 373 5.79 -3.51 -10.47
CA ASN A 373 5.09 -4.77 -10.24
C ASN A 373 3.79 -4.51 -9.47
N SER A 374 2.72 -5.15 -9.90
CA SER A 374 1.45 -5.22 -9.19
C SER A 374 0.92 -6.65 -9.14
N TYR A 375 -0.17 -6.87 -8.40
CA TYR A 375 -0.69 -8.21 -8.21
C TYR A 375 -2.20 -8.24 -8.42
N GLN A 376 -2.67 -9.12 -9.32
CA GLN A 376 -4.08 -9.45 -9.42
C GLN A 376 -4.41 -10.57 -8.44
N VAL A 377 -5.25 -10.24 -7.46
CA VAL A 377 -5.65 -11.16 -6.39
C VAL A 377 -7.03 -11.74 -6.66
N PHE A 378 -7.13 -13.06 -6.54
CA PHE A 378 -8.39 -13.80 -6.51
C PHE A 378 -8.49 -14.56 -5.18
N GLY A 379 -9.23 -13.98 -4.25
CA GLY A 379 -9.44 -14.54 -2.92
C GLY A 379 -10.78 -15.25 -2.76
N ASN A 380 -11.43 -14.98 -1.63
CA ASN A 380 -12.82 -15.33 -1.35
C ASN A 380 -13.68 -14.09 -1.04
N TYR A 381 -13.24 -12.92 -1.47
CA TYR A 381 -13.89 -11.63 -1.24
C TYR A 381 -13.94 -10.81 -2.54
N TYR A 382 -14.84 -9.84 -2.57
CA TYR A 382 -14.80 -8.75 -3.55
C TYR A 382 -14.16 -7.52 -2.94
N ALA A 383 -13.39 -6.78 -3.73
CA ALA A 383 -12.82 -5.49 -3.35
C ALA A 383 -12.91 -4.50 -4.52
N TYR A 384 -13.07 -3.24 -4.18
CA TYR A 384 -12.87 -2.08 -5.06
C TYR A 384 -11.64 -1.27 -4.63
N ASP A 385 -11.19 -1.43 -3.39
CA ASP A 385 -10.00 -0.79 -2.82
C ASP A 385 -8.71 -1.53 -3.21
N ASP A 386 -7.57 -0.85 -3.16
CA ASP A 386 -6.25 -1.41 -3.43
C ASP A 386 -5.56 -2.00 -2.18
N GLY A 387 -6.19 -1.88 -1.01
CA GLY A 387 -5.66 -2.36 0.27
C GLY A 387 -4.89 -1.29 1.06
N THR A 388 -4.80 -0.05 0.56
CA THR A 388 -4.22 1.08 1.27
C THR A 388 -5.28 2.11 1.62
N ALA A 389 -5.12 2.78 2.75
CA ALA A 389 -6.01 3.85 3.17
C ALA A 389 -5.20 5.14 3.30
N GLU A 390 -5.60 6.17 2.61
CA GLU A 390 -5.01 7.51 2.74
C GLU A 390 -5.77 8.35 3.77
N LEU A 391 -7.06 8.09 3.92
CA LEU A 391 -7.95 8.75 4.87
C LEU A 391 -8.87 7.74 5.56
N GLY A 392 -9.59 8.21 6.54
CA GLY A 392 -10.73 7.51 7.12
C GLY A 392 -12.06 8.09 6.63
N TYR A 393 -13.11 7.31 6.79
CA TYR A 393 -14.46 7.71 6.42
C TYR A 393 -15.47 7.25 7.46
N GLY A 394 -16.48 8.07 7.72
CA GLY A 394 -17.55 7.70 8.65
C GLY A 394 -18.77 8.59 8.58
N VAL A 395 -19.84 8.11 9.20
CA VAL A 395 -21.10 8.83 9.38
C VAL A 395 -21.41 8.90 10.88
N GLN A 396 -21.79 10.06 11.38
CA GLN A 396 -22.11 10.26 12.80
C GLN A 396 -23.59 10.00 13.08
N GLY A 397 -23.88 9.60 14.32
CA GLY A 397 -25.24 9.50 14.87
C GLY A 397 -25.74 8.07 15.02
N ILE A 398 -26.57 7.87 16.07
CA ILE A 398 -27.25 6.59 16.32
C ILE A 398 -28.25 6.34 15.22
N GLY A 399 -28.30 5.11 14.69
CA GLY A 399 -29.18 4.68 13.62
C GLY A 399 -28.73 5.10 12.23
N SER A 400 -27.59 5.82 12.10
CA SER A 400 -27.01 6.06 10.79
C SER A 400 -26.52 4.74 10.18
N LYS A 401 -26.64 4.62 8.86
CA LYS A 401 -26.32 3.42 8.11
C LYS A 401 -25.27 3.76 7.06
N LEU A 402 -24.40 2.80 6.79
CA LEU A 402 -23.41 2.85 5.73
C LEU A 402 -23.45 1.53 4.97
N ALA A 403 -23.46 1.58 3.64
CA ALA A 403 -23.53 0.41 2.79
C ALA A 403 -22.65 0.60 1.55
N HIS A 404 -21.98 -0.46 1.14
CA HIS A 404 -21.24 -0.54 -0.09
C HIS A 404 -21.96 -1.49 -1.06
N GLU A 405 -22.16 -1.07 -2.29
CA GLU A 405 -22.86 -1.83 -3.32
C GLU A 405 -21.90 -2.83 -3.99
N PHE A 406 -22.32 -4.08 -4.11
CA PHE A 406 -21.60 -5.13 -4.81
C PHE A 406 -22.51 -5.90 -5.75
N ASP A 407 -22.05 -6.14 -6.97
CA ASP A 407 -22.70 -7.04 -7.92
C ASP A 407 -22.07 -8.44 -7.80
N ILE A 408 -22.77 -9.33 -7.10
CA ILE A 408 -22.34 -10.69 -6.82
C ILE A 408 -22.50 -11.55 -8.07
N LYS A 409 -21.40 -11.99 -8.66
CA LYS A 409 -21.37 -12.65 -9.98
C LYS A 409 -21.79 -14.13 -9.95
N LYS A 410 -21.83 -14.75 -8.77
CA LYS A 410 -22.23 -16.16 -8.59
C LYS A 410 -23.01 -16.31 -7.30
N SER A 411 -24.07 -17.14 -7.31
CA SER A 411 -24.78 -17.49 -6.08
C SER A 411 -23.88 -18.22 -5.12
N ASP A 412 -23.72 -17.69 -3.90
CA ASP A 412 -22.84 -18.27 -2.88
C ASP A 412 -23.27 -17.80 -1.47
N THR A 413 -22.59 -18.32 -0.45
CA THR A 413 -22.88 -18.00 0.94
C THR A 413 -21.94 -16.91 1.45
N LEU A 414 -22.50 -15.76 1.76
CA LEU A 414 -21.82 -14.68 2.47
C LEU A 414 -21.59 -15.09 3.92
N THR A 415 -20.34 -15.08 4.37
CA THR A 415 -19.97 -15.53 5.73
C THR A 415 -19.57 -14.39 6.65
N GLY A 416 -19.26 -13.23 6.11
CA GLY A 416 -18.86 -12.06 6.89
C GLY A 416 -18.37 -10.91 6.01
N PHE A 417 -17.85 -9.90 6.66
CA PHE A 417 -17.24 -8.73 6.04
C PHE A 417 -15.82 -8.56 6.58
N ASP A 418 -14.88 -8.32 5.72
CA ASP A 418 -13.55 -7.82 6.09
C ASP A 418 -13.62 -6.30 6.10
N ILE A 419 -13.36 -5.67 7.24
CA ILE A 419 -13.43 -4.21 7.42
C ILE A 419 -12.08 -3.69 7.91
N TYR A 420 -11.58 -2.63 7.26
CA TYR A 420 -10.38 -1.91 7.66
C TYR A 420 -10.76 -0.80 8.65
N PHE A 421 -10.65 -1.05 9.96
CA PHE A 421 -10.81 -0.01 10.97
C PHE A 421 -9.47 0.61 11.34
N SER A 422 -9.43 1.94 11.38
CA SER A 422 -8.29 2.69 11.92
C SER A 422 -8.70 3.43 13.19
N PRO A 423 -7.98 3.27 14.31
CA PRO A 423 -8.25 4.05 15.50
C PRO A 423 -7.94 5.53 15.23
N ILE A 424 -8.78 6.42 15.76
CA ILE A 424 -8.52 7.84 15.87
C ILE A 424 -8.20 8.18 17.33
N MET A 425 -7.80 9.41 17.62
CA MET A 425 -7.34 9.84 18.95
C MET A 425 -8.30 9.50 20.09
N ASN A 426 -9.60 9.51 19.85
CA ASN A 426 -10.56 8.99 20.79
C ASN A 426 -10.69 7.48 20.62
N ASN A 427 -10.61 6.73 21.71
CA ASN A 427 -10.76 5.29 21.66
C ASN A 427 -12.23 4.91 21.37
N HIS A 428 -12.50 4.53 20.13
CA HIS A 428 -13.82 4.10 19.66
C HIS A 428 -14.04 2.58 19.72
N SER A 429 -13.17 1.82 20.39
CA SER A 429 -13.34 0.37 20.54
C SER A 429 -14.59 -0.06 21.31
N ALA A 430 -15.22 0.87 22.04
CA ALA A 430 -16.48 0.66 22.74
C ALA A 430 -17.71 1.01 21.89
N GLU A 431 -17.53 1.68 20.75
CA GLU A 431 -18.60 2.01 19.84
C GLU A 431 -19.19 0.74 19.21
N THR A 432 -20.49 0.67 19.11
CA THR A 432 -21.18 -0.54 18.64
C THR A 432 -21.93 -0.32 17.34
N PHE A 433 -21.94 -1.36 16.53
CA PHE A 433 -22.71 -1.41 15.29
C PHE A 433 -23.27 -2.81 15.07
N ARG A 434 -24.23 -2.92 14.14
CA ARG A 434 -24.76 -4.20 13.68
C ARG A 434 -24.52 -4.35 12.19
N LEU A 435 -24.09 -5.52 11.80
CA LEU A 435 -23.94 -5.88 10.39
C LEU A 435 -25.32 -5.98 9.72
N LYS A 436 -25.41 -5.48 8.51
CA LYS A 436 -26.62 -5.49 7.70
C LYS A 436 -26.34 -5.80 6.24
N VAL A 437 -27.32 -6.41 5.59
CA VAL A 437 -27.36 -6.60 4.14
C VAL A 437 -28.72 -6.19 3.62
N TRP A 438 -28.74 -5.42 2.54
CA TRP A 438 -29.95 -5.00 1.84
C TRP A 438 -29.93 -5.52 0.40
N SER A 439 -31.10 -5.86 -0.12
CA SER A 439 -31.33 -6.15 -1.54
C SER A 439 -31.80 -4.93 -2.33
N SER A 440 -32.19 -3.85 -1.65
CA SER A 440 -32.57 -2.57 -2.25
C SER A 440 -32.49 -1.46 -1.19
N LEU A 441 -32.09 -0.27 -1.61
CA LEU A 441 -32.10 0.93 -0.76
C LEU A 441 -33.32 1.83 -1.01
N SER A 442 -34.01 1.68 -2.14
CA SER A 442 -35.20 2.46 -2.49
C SER A 442 -36.21 1.64 -3.31
N PRO A 443 -37.31 1.10 -2.69
CA PRO A 443 -37.55 1.07 -1.26
C PRO A 443 -36.51 0.27 -0.51
N GLU A 444 -36.25 0.63 0.76
CA GLU A 444 -35.30 -0.11 1.59
C GLU A 444 -35.83 -1.51 1.90
N VAL A 445 -35.08 -2.55 1.50
CA VAL A 445 -35.37 -3.96 1.73
C VAL A 445 -34.18 -4.62 2.41
N GLU A 446 -34.24 -4.76 3.72
CA GLU A 446 -33.26 -5.46 4.54
C GLU A 446 -33.47 -6.97 4.44
N ILE A 447 -32.43 -7.74 4.13
CA ILE A 447 -32.45 -9.21 4.05
C ILE A 447 -31.64 -9.88 5.15
N TYR A 448 -30.77 -9.12 5.84
CA TYR A 448 -30.04 -9.58 7.02
C TYR A 448 -29.82 -8.40 7.98
N SER A 449 -29.98 -8.68 9.25
CA SER A 449 -29.67 -7.78 10.35
C SER A 449 -29.17 -8.58 11.55
N GLN A 450 -27.98 -8.28 11.99
CA GLN A 450 -27.37 -8.94 13.14
C GLN A 450 -28.23 -8.74 14.40
N PRO A 451 -28.49 -9.79 15.18
CA PRO A 451 -29.31 -9.69 16.40
C PRO A 451 -28.71 -8.73 17.43
N ALA A 452 -29.59 -8.07 18.22
CA ALA A 452 -29.15 -7.14 19.26
C ALA A 452 -28.25 -7.76 20.34
N SER A 453 -28.35 -9.06 20.55
CA SER A 453 -27.49 -9.82 21.48
C SER A 453 -26.05 -10.04 20.97
N GLN A 454 -25.77 -9.67 19.72
CA GLN A 454 -24.49 -9.95 19.03
C GLN A 454 -23.89 -8.70 18.37
N PHE A 455 -24.31 -7.49 18.80
CA PHE A 455 -23.69 -6.26 18.31
C PHE A 455 -22.17 -6.33 18.46
N THR A 456 -21.48 -5.81 17.49
CA THR A 456 -20.04 -5.84 17.42
C THR A 456 -19.44 -4.44 17.59
N SER A 457 -18.15 -4.38 17.83
CA SER A 457 -17.38 -3.14 17.98
C SER A 457 -16.14 -3.19 17.10
N PRO A 458 -15.54 -2.05 16.73
CA PRO A 458 -14.28 -2.04 16.03
C PRO A 458 -13.19 -2.78 16.81
N ILE A 459 -12.51 -3.66 16.13
CA ILE A 459 -11.34 -4.37 16.66
C ILE A 459 -10.12 -3.82 15.93
N TYR A 460 -9.12 -3.40 16.69
CA TYR A 460 -7.86 -2.89 16.16
C TYR A 460 -6.77 -3.95 16.32
N SER A 461 -6.34 -4.52 15.20
CA SER A 461 -5.27 -5.51 15.17
C SER A 461 -3.90 -4.85 15.08
N ASN A 462 -2.88 -5.59 15.52
CA ASN A 462 -1.49 -5.21 15.30
C ASN A 462 -0.85 -5.95 14.13
N THR A 463 -1.53 -6.94 13.55
CA THR A 463 -0.99 -7.84 12.53
C THR A 463 -1.88 -8.01 11.30
N ASN A 464 -3.12 -7.58 11.39
CA ASN A 464 -4.07 -7.68 10.28
C ASN A 464 -4.67 -6.31 10.00
N GLU A 465 -4.56 -5.85 8.78
CA GLU A 465 -5.12 -4.58 8.33
C GLU A 465 -6.64 -4.67 8.25
N PHE A 466 -7.13 -5.71 7.60
CA PHE A 466 -8.55 -6.05 7.58
C PHE A 466 -8.88 -7.10 8.64
N LEU A 467 -10.03 -6.94 9.29
CA LEU A 467 -10.56 -7.92 10.25
C LEU A 467 -11.92 -8.41 9.82
N LYS A 468 -12.08 -9.73 9.84
CA LYS A 468 -13.32 -10.39 9.49
C LYS A 468 -14.36 -10.28 10.61
N TYR A 469 -15.49 -9.69 10.29
CA TYR A 469 -16.70 -9.65 11.10
C TYR A 469 -17.67 -10.70 10.59
N THR A 470 -17.74 -11.83 11.28
CA THR A 470 -18.52 -12.99 10.85
C THR A 470 -20.01 -12.78 11.13
N LEU A 471 -20.86 -13.16 10.18
CA LEU A 471 -22.31 -13.21 10.38
C LEU A 471 -22.65 -14.34 11.38
N ASP A 472 -23.63 -14.09 12.26
CA ASP A 472 -24.13 -15.12 13.19
C ASP A 472 -24.79 -16.30 12.45
N VAL A 473 -25.44 -16.01 11.33
CA VAL A 473 -25.98 -16.99 10.40
C VAL A 473 -25.47 -16.61 9.00
N PRO A 474 -24.66 -17.48 8.37
CA PRO A 474 -24.22 -17.26 6.98
C PRO A 474 -25.43 -17.08 6.06
N LEU A 475 -25.35 -16.08 5.15
CA LEU A 475 -26.45 -15.68 4.29
C LEU A 475 -26.23 -16.17 2.86
N TYR A 476 -27.09 -17.04 2.36
CA TYR A 476 -27.05 -17.42 0.95
C TYR A 476 -27.60 -16.28 0.07
N LEU A 477 -26.77 -15.82 -0.85
CA LEU A 477 -27.11 -14.80 -1.85
C LEU A 477 -27.15 -15.42 -3.23
N THR A 478 -28.16 -15.08 -4.02
CA THR A 478 -28.16 -15.36 -5.46
C THR A 478 -27.28 -14.33 -6.19
N ALA A 479 -26.83 -14.65 -7.41
CA ALA A 479 -26.15 -13.64 -8.22
C ALA A 479 -27.05 -12.42 -8.41
N GLY A 480 -26.46 -11.21 -8.27
CA GLY A 480 -27.18 -9.93 -8.34
C GLY A 480 -26.59 -8.87 -7.40
N THR A 481 -27.17 -7.68 -7.41
CA THR A 481 -26.71 -6.52 -6.65
C THR A 481 -27.20 -6.55 -5.21
N TYR A 482 -26.29 -6.30 -4.29
CA TYR A 482 -26.55 -6.20 -2.84
C TYR A 482 -25.80 -5.01 -2.25
N TYR A 483 -26.35 -4.47 -1.16
CA TYR A 483 -25.75 -3.40 -0.37
C TYR A 483 -25.33 -3.98 0.98
N ILE A 484 -24.06 -3.92 1.27
CA ILE A 484 -23.41 -4.63 2.38
C ILE A 484 -22.76 -3.62 3.31
N GLY A 485 -23.07 -3.69 4.61
CA GLY A 485 -22.55 -2.69 5.54
C GLY A 485 -23.09 -2.83 6.96
N TRP A 486 -23.43 -1.72 7.58
CA TRP A 486 -23.84 -1.69 8.98
C TRP A 486 -24.80 -0.55 9.32
N GLU A 487 -25.44 -0.68 10.48
CA GLU A 487 -26.15 0.37 11.19
C GLU A 487 -25.42 0.67 12.51
N LYS A 488 -25.18 1.93 12.80
CA LYS A 488 -24.57 2.37 14.06
C LYS A 488 -25.57 2.29 15.21
N ILE A 489 -25.10 1.80 16.35
CA ILE A 489 -25.85 1.71 17.59
C ILE A 489 -25.39 2.77 18.59
N SER A 490 -24.19 3.28 18.42
CA SER A 490 -23.56 4.31 19.25
C SER A 490 -23.42 5.64 18.50
N GLN A 491 -23.05 6.71 19.23
CA GLN A 491 -23.11 8.08 18.72
C GLN A 491 -21.90 8.45 17.86
N GLU A 492 -20.71 8.03 18.28
CA GLU A 492 -19.44 8.50 17.71
C GLU A 492 -19.13 7.83 16.37
N PHE A 493 -18.18 8.38 15.62
CA PHE A 493 -17.76 7.83 14.34
C PHE A 493 -17.20 6.41 14.46
N LEU A 494 -17.48 5.60 13.46
CA LEU A 494 -16.72 4.39 13.16
C LEU A 494 -15.76 4.76 12.02
N ASN A 495 -14.47 4.85 12.32
CA ASN A 495 -13.48 5.27 11.35
C ASN A 495 -13.02 4.07 10.51
N VAL A 496 -13.48 4.00 9.27
CA VAL A 496 -13.15 2.96 8.30
C VAL A 496 -12.20 3.54 7.26
N GLY A 497 -11.24 2.75 6.78
CA GLY A 497 -10.32 3.16 5.74
C GLY A 497 -11.05 3.65 4.48
N TRP A 498 -10.53 4.69 3.90
CA TRP A 498 -10.96 5.29 2.65
C TRP A 498 -9.78 5.33 1.69
N ASP A 499 -9.88 4.55 0.62
CA ASP A 499 -8.92 4.52 -0.48
C ASP A 499 -9.27 5.65 -1.45
N VAL A 500 -8.38 6.64 -1.55
CA VAL A 500 -8.57 7.81 -2.42
C VAL A 500 -8.13 7.51 -3.87
N ASN A 501 -7.30 6.49 -4.06
CA ASN A 501 -6.72 6.15 -5.35
C ASN A 501 -7.73 5.47 -6.29
N ASN A 502 -8.74 4.81 -5.72
CA ASN A 502 -9.80 4.10 -6.46
C ASN A 502 -11.16 4.74 -6.19
N ASP A 503 -11.68 5.54 -7.12
CA ASP A 503 -12.98 6.21 -6.93
C ASP A 503 -14.15 5.32 -7.34
N ASN A 504 -14.85 4.78 -6.34
CA ASN A 504 -16.14 4.09 -6.46
C ASN A 504 -17.16 4.71 -5.48
N SER A 505 -17.08 6.01 -5.26
CA SER A 505 -17.96 6.76 -4.34
C SER A 505 -19.45 6.66 -4.71
N ASP A 506 -19.75 6.44 -5.98
CA ASP A 506 -21.10 6.18 -6.49
C ASP A 506 -21.70 4.85 -5.99
N LYS A 507 -20.86 3.90 -5.56
CA LYS A 507 -21.25 2.61 -4.96
C LYS A 507 -21.29 2.64 -3.44
N VAL A 508 -20.84 3.72 -2.80
CA VAL A 508 -20.89 3.89 -1.34
C VAL A 508 -22.10 4.73 -0.96
N HIS A 509 -22.97 4.18 -0.13
CA HIS A 509 -24.24 4.79 0.24
C HIS A 509 -24.31 4.99 1.76
N PHE A 510 -24.76 6.16 2.20
CA PHE A 510 -25.02 6.44 3.61
C PHE A 510 -26.45 6.93 3.85
N ASN A 511 -26.96 6.67 5.05
CA ASN A 511 -28.25 7.15 5.50
C ASN A 511 -28.12 7.68 6.93
N ALA A 512 -28.04 8.99 7.06
CA ALA A 512 -27.93 9.67 8.36
C ALA A 512 -29.27 10.22 8.89
N VAL A 513 -30.22 10.46 7.97
CA VAL A 513 -31.47 11.18 8.29
C VAL A 513 -32.73 10.50 7.74
N GLY A 514 -32.64 9.20 7.45
CA GLY A 514 -33.75 8.41 6.93
C GLY A 514 -33.83 8.34 5.40
N VAL A 515 -32.88 8.95 4.69
CA VAL A 515 -32.79 8.91 3.22
C VAL A 515 -31.37 8.45 2.83
N TRP A 516 -31.29 7.49 1.92
CA TRP A 516 -30.04 7.04 1.37
C TRP A 516 -29.47 8.05 0.35
N GLN A 517 -28.16 8.30 0.43
CA GLN A 517 -27.40 9.19 -0.43
C GLN A 517 -26.06 8.52 -0.77
N ASN A 518 -25.48 8.87 -1.90
CA ASN A 518 -24.11 8.43 -2.24
C ASN A 518 -23.09 9.20 -1.43
N ALA A 519 -21.91 8.62 -1.22
CA ALA A 519 -20.78 9.30 -0.60
C ALA A 519 -20.48 10.61 -1.33
N THR A 520 -20.09 11.64 -0.56
CA THR A 520 -19.83 12.99 -1.13
C THR A 520 -18.38 13.21 -1.52
N TYR A 521 -17.49 12.30 -1.13
CA TYR A 521 -16.04 12.38 -1.38
C TYR A 521 -15.62 11.30 -2.39
N PRO A 522 -14.78 11.62 -3.38
CA PRO A 522 -14.17 10.62 -4.24
C PRO A 522 -13.38 9.60 -3.43
N GLY A 523 -13.45 8.33 -3.82
CA GLY A 523 -12.73 7.22 -3.19
C GLY A 523 -13.61 5.99 -2.96
N THR A 524 -13.07 5.04 -2.21
CA THR A 524 -13.69 3.74 -1.96
C THR A 524 -13.67 3.37 -0.48
N LEU A 525 -14.80 2.88 0.03
CA LEU A 525 -14.90 2.35 1.39
C LEU A 525 -14.18 1.00 1.50
N MET A 526 -13.25 0.87 2.42
CA MET A 526 -12.49 -0.37 2.63
C MET A 526 -13.29 -1.39 3.43
N LEU A 527 -14.30 -1.95 2.76
CA LEU A 527 -15.19 -3.01 3.20
C LEU A 527 -15.28 -4.07 2.11
N ARG A 528 -15.04 -5.33 2.45
CA ARG A 528 -14.98 -6.45 1.52
C ARG A 528 -15.93 -7.56 1.96
N PRO A 529 -16.97 -7.93 1.19
CA PRO A 529 -17.82 -9.09 1.49
C PRO A 529 -17.06 -10.39 1.27
N VAL A 530 -17.16 -11.31 2.24
CA VAL A 530 -16.38 -12.57 2.26
C VAL A 530 -17.31 -13.78 2.06
N PHE A 531 -16.96 -14.63 1.08
CA PHE A 531 -17.73 -15.80 0.67
C PHE A 531 -16.97 -17.11 0.98
N GLY A 532 -17.72 -18.18 1.29
CA GLY A 532 -17.10 -19.48 1.56
C GLY A 532 -16.30 -19.52 2.86
N SER A 533 -15.50 -20.56 3.05
CA SER A 533 -14.80 -20.87 4.31
C SER A 533 -13.27 -21.00 4.19
N TYR A 534 -12.68 -20.71 3.03
CA TYR A 534 -11.24 -20.83 2.81
C TYR A 534 -10.50 -19.53 3.15
N ALA A 535 -9.20 -19.65 3.43
CA ALA A 535 -8.34 -18.52 3.73
C ALA A 535 -8.02 -17.70 2.48
N ASN A 536 -7.94 -16.38 2.63
CA ASN A 536 -7.48 -15.49 1.56
C ASN A 536 -6.00 -15.73 1.24
N PRO A 537 -5.60 -15.56 -0.03
CA PRO A 537 -4.19 -15.55 -0.36
C PRO A 537 -3.53 -14.33 0.27
N THR A 538 -2.36 -14.52 0.84
CA THR A 538 -1.50 -13.39 1.18
C THR A 538 -0.69 -13.03 -0.05
N VAL A 539 -0.75 -11.78 -0.47
CA VAL A 539 0.26 -11.20 -1.34
C VAL A 539 1.44 -10.89 -0.42
N ASP A 540 2.40 -11.84 -0.36
CA ASP A 540 3.71 -11.48 0.15
C ASP A 540 4.30 -10.50 -0.87
N ILE A 541 4.44 -9.25 -0.48
CA ILE A 541 5.40 -8.35 -1.11
C ILE A 541 6.74 -9.02 -0.84
N ASN A 542 7.21 -9.80 -1.81
CA ASN A 542 8.56 -10.31 -1.77
C ASN A 542 9.47 -9.08 -1.89
N GLU A 543 9.77 -8.50 -0.74
CA GLU A 543 10.96 -7.70 -0.65
C GLU A 543 12.09 -8.62 -1.11
N ASN A 544 12.57 -8.43 -2.35
CA ASN A 544 13.86 -8.91 -2.80
C ASN A 544 14.97 -8.11 -2.11
N ILE A 545 14.81 -7.93 -0.79
CA ILE A 545 15.99 -7.83 0.04
C ILE A 545 16.58 -9.23 -0.05
N ASP A 546 17.88 -9.38 -0.26
CA ASP A 546 18.63 -10.61 0.00
C ASP A 546 18.34 -11.08 1.42
N GLN A 547 17.12 -11.59 1.65
CA GLN A 547 16.71 -12.22 2.89
C GLN A 547 17.45 -13.54 2.89
N PRO A 548 18.40 -13.75 3.79
CA PRO A 548 18.91 -15.08 3.97
C PRO A 548 17.70 -15.95 4.29
N GLU A 549 17.37 -16.81 3.35
CA GLU A 549 16.24 -17.72 3.40
C GLU A 549 16.17 -18.38 4.78
N LEU A 550 15.06 -18.22 5.53
CA LEU A 550 14.93 -18.70 6.90
C LEU A 550 15.30 -20.19 7.01
N PHE A 551 14.91 -20.95 5.99
CA PHE A 551 15.25 -22.36 5.84
C PHE A 551 15.93 -22.55 4.49
N LYS A 552 17.24 -22.76 4.49
CA LYS A 552 18.01 -23.09 3.29
C LYS A 552 18.22 -24.59 3.22
N ILE A 553 17.81 -25.19 2.09
CA ILE A 553 17.92 -26.63 1.84
C ILE A 553 18.81 -26.85 0.63
N TYR A 554 19.88 -27.62 0.81
CA TYR A 554 20.81 -27.91 -0.28
C TYR A 554 21.56 -29.23 -0.09
N PRO A 555 21.99 -29.89 -1.21
CA PRO A 555 21.59 -29.58 -2.57
C PRO A 555 20.13 -29.92 -2.84
N ASN A 556 19.50 -29.25 -3.78
CA ASN A 556 18.18 -29.60 -4.29
C ASN A 556 18.22 -29.49 -5.82
N PRO A 557 18.21 -30.60 -6.58
CA PRO A 557 18.00 -31.98 -6.14
C PRO A 557 19.11 -32.54 -5.24
N ALA A 558 18.71 -33.37 -4.27
CA ALA A 558 19.60 -34.10 -3.37
C ALA A 558 19.81 -35.53 -3.82
N GLN A 559 20.98 -36.10 -3.54
CA GLN A 559 21.29 -37.53 -3.82
C GLN A 559 21.30 -38.37 -2.54
N ASN A 560 22.35 -38.26 -1.77
CA ASN A 560 22.57 -39.07 -0.57
C ASN A 560 22.42 -38.28 0.73
N GLU A 561 22.50 -36.98 0.67
CA GLU A 561 22.47 -36.09 1.83
C GLU A 561 21.70 -34.81 1.49
N LEU A 562 20.92 -34.34 2.42
CA LEU A 562 20.22 -33.07 2.38
C LEU A 562 20.67 -32.25 3.58
N ASN A 563 21.24 -31.06 3.34
CA ASN A 563 21.64 -30.15 4.38
C ASN A 563 20.54 -29.08 4.56
N ILE A 564 20.21 -28.81 5.81
CA ILE A 564 19.23 -27.82 6.21
C ILE A 564 19.95 -26.81 7.10
N SER A 565 19.99 -25.57 6.66
CA SER A 565 20.47 -24.43 7.46
C SER A 565 19.27 -23.61 7.87
N ILE A 566 19.15 -23.30 9.15
CA ILE A 566 18.07 -22.49 9.72
C ILE A 566 18.66 -21.19 10.24
N ASN A 567 18.23 -20.08 9.66
CA ASN A 567 18.66 -18.75 10.05
C ASN A 567 17.67 -18.17 11.09
N SER A 568 17.59 -18.85 12.24
CA SER A 568 16.70 -18.48 13.35
C SER A 568 17.29 -18.94 14.67
N SER A 569 17.01 -18.21 15.73
CA SER A 569 17.31 -18.62 17.12
C SER A 569 16.26 -19.57 17.72
N SER A 570 15.14 -19.78 17.01
CA SER A 570 14.08 -20.70 17.44
C SER A 570 14.43 -22.15 17.14
N ASN A 571 13.93 -23.08 17.95
CA ASN A 571 14.04 -24.50 17.72
C ASN A 571 12.87 -25.00 16.89
N TYR A 572 13.16 -25.86 15.92
CA TYR A 572 12.18 -26.44 15.01
C TYR A 572 12.23 -27.96 15.04
N HIS A 573 11.06 -28.55 15.03
CA HIS A 573 10.91 -29.97 14.72
C HIS A 573 10.84 -30.08 13.18
N ILE A 574 11.72 -30.91 12.59
CA ILE A 574 11.87 -31.07 11.15
C ILE A 574 11.40 -32.49 10.77
N SER A 575 10.42 -32.56 9.87
CA SER A 575 9.98 -33.82 9.31
C SER A 575 10.04 -33.80 7.77
N LEU A 576 10.59 -34.87 7.18
CA LEU A 576 10.58 -35.12 5.76
C LEU A 576 9.46 -36.13 5.44
N VAL A 577 8.51 -35.71 4.62
CA VAL A 577 7.37 -36.54 4.21
C VAL A 577 7.35 -36.75 2.70
N ASP A 578 6.80 -37.86 2.24
CA ASP A 578 6.54 -38.08 0.82
C ASP A 578 5.27 -37.31 0.36
N ILE A 579 4.97 -37.38 -0.93
CA ILE A 579 3.82 -36.65 -1.53
C ILE A 579 2.45 -37.12 -0.98
N ASN A 580 2.40 -38.27 -0.32
CA ASN A 580 1.19 -38.81 0.33
C ASN A 580 1.13 -38.42 1.82
N GLY A 581 2.08 -37.63 2.31
CA GLY A 581 2.17 -37.23 3.72
C GLY A 581 2.77 -38.25 4.65
N ARG A 582 3.31 -39.37 4.14
CA ARG A 582 3.95 -40.41 4.96
C ARG A 582 5.30 -39.92 5.47
N LEU A 583 5.52 -39.99 6.77
CA LEU A 583 6.77 -39.60 7.42
C LEU A 583 7.92 -40.52 6.99
N MET A 584 8.99 -39.95 6.51
CA MET A 584 10.19 -40.64 6.05
C MET A 584 11.36 -40.45 7.02
N VAL A 585 11.56 -39.21 7.51
CA VAL A 585 12.62 -38.84 8.45
C VAL A 585 12.09 -37.75 9.39
N GLU A 586 12.54 -37.78 10.63
CA GLU A 586 12.18 -36.84 11.67
C GLU A 586 13.43 -36.48 12.48
N THR A 587 13.63 -35.19 12.78
CA THR A 587 14.77 -34.69 13.54
C THR A 587 14.47 -33.34 14.17
N GLU A 588 15.25 -32.97 15.18
CA GLU A 588 15.20 -31.63 15.76
C GLU A 588 16.22 -30.71 15.09
N SER A 589 15.93 -29.39 15.05
CA SER A 589 16.82 -28.43 14.45
C SER A 589 18.08 -28.17 15.29
N GLY A 590 19.22 -28.12 14.59
CA GLY A 590 20.42 -27.43 15.04
C GLY A 590 20.69 -26.23 14.10
N LEU A 591 21.78 -25.48 14.34
CA LEU A 591 22.22 -24.42 13.42
C LEU A 591 22.47 -24.95 11.99
N SER A 592 22.80 -26.23 11.86
CA SER A 592 22.88 -26.98 10.60
C SER A 592 22.45 -28.41 10.88
N THR A 593 21.45 -28.89 10.15
CA THR A 593 20.90 -30.25 10.29
C THR A 593 21.13 -31.01 8.99
N LYS A 594 21.61 -32.25 9.09
CA LYS A 594 21.82 -33.13 7.93
C LYS A 594 20.81 -34.29 7.96
N ILE A 595 20.18 -34.53 6.84
CA ILE A 595 19.29 -35.66 6.63
C ILE A 595 19.92 -36.63 5.63
N ASN A 596 20.07 -37.88 6.00
CA ASN A 596 20.51 -38.90 5.09
C ASN A 596 19.36 -39.34 4.17
N THR A 597 19.50 -39.10 2.88
CA THR A 597 18.51 -39.40 1.84
C THR A 597 18.84 -40.68 1.05
N SER A 598 19.97 -41.38 1.37
CA SER A 598 20.45 -42.52 0.60
C SER A 598 19.45 -43.69 0.52
N ALA A 599 18.57 -43.86 1.50
CA ALA A 599 17.52 -44.86 1.51
C ALA A 599 16.21 -44.45 0.83
N LEU A 600 16.06 -43.16 0.45
CA LEU A 600 14.84 -42.63 -0.17
C LEU A 600 14.83 -42.90 -1.68
N ALA A 601 13.66 -43.13 -2.25
CA ALA A 601 13.48 -43.27 -3.69
C ALA A 601 13.60 -41.92 -4.40
N ASN A 602 13.89 -41.94 -5.71
CA ASN A 602 13.81 -40.74 -6.51
C ASN A 602 12.37 -40.18 -6.51
N GLY A 603 12.19 -38.89 -6.30
CA GLY A 603 10.88 -38.29 -6.23
C GLY A 603 10.86 -36.95 -5.53
N ILE A 604 9.65 -36.42 -5.37
CA ILE A 604 9.38 -35.18 -4.65
C ILE A 604 9.04 -35.51 -3.20
N TYR A 605 9.64 -34.75 -2.30
CA TYR A 605 9.41 -34.83 -0.86
C TYR A 605 9.14 -33.41 -0.32
N ILE A 606 8.52 -33.33 0.85
CA ILE A 606 8.23 -32.07 1.54
C ILE A 606 8.96 -32.10 2.87
N VAL A 607 9.82 -31.13 3.10
CA VAL A 607 10.38 -30.85 4.42
C VAL A 607 9.41 -29.92 5.14
N ARG A 608 8.95 -30.35 6.30
CA ARG A 608 8.07 -29.59 7.19
C ARG A 608 8.88 -29.13 8.40
N PHE A 609 8.81 -27.83 8.69
CA PHE A 609 9.41 -27.19 9.83
C PHE A 609 8.30 -26.75 10.79
N THR A 610 8.24 -27.34 11.97
CA THR A 610 7.29 -26.94 13.02
C THR A 610 8.05 -26.19 14.10
N ASN A 611 7.70 -24.93 14.34
CA ASN A 611 8.31 -24.16 15.43
C ASN A 611 7.86 -24.75 16.77
N ASN A 612 8.81 -25.15 17.63
CA ASN A 612 8.51 -25.83 18.89
C ASN A 612 7.76 -24.93 19.90
N THR A 613 7.88 -23.61 19.76
CA THR A 613 7.24 -22.63 20.67
C THR A 613 5.88 -22.18 20.16
N THR A 614 5.80 -21.77 18.89
CA THR A 614 4.58 -21.17 18.31
C THR A 614 3.67 -22.18 17.64
N GLN A 615 4.16 -23.42 17.40
CA GLN A 615 3.49 -24.49 16.65
C GLN A 615 3.21 -24.11 15.18
N GLN A 616 3.78 -23.02 14.70
CA GLN A 616 3.68 -22.61 13.30
C GLN A 616 4.43 -23.59 12.40
N ILE A 617 3.84 -23.93 11.26
CA ILE A 617 4.38 -24.91 10.32
C ILE A 617 4.74 -24.22 9.00
N THR A 618 5.97 -24.45 8.52
CA THR A 618 6.44 -24.02 7.20
C THR A 618 6.85 -25.25 6.38
N HIS A 619 6.66 -25.21 5.07
CA HIS A 619 6.95 -26.31 4.16
C HIS A 619 7.95 -25.88 3.08
N LYS A 620 8.87 -26.79 2.73
CA LYS A 620 9.79 -26.63 1.58
C LYS A 620 9.79 -27.92 0.74
N LYS A 621 9.71 -27.74 -0.57
CA LYS A 621 9.81 -28.85 -1.53
C LYS A 621 11.27 -29.23 -1.73
N VAL A 622 11.55 -30.53 -1.72
CA VAL A 622 12.86 -31.08 -2.08
C VAL A 622 12.70 -32.19 -3.11
N ILE A 623 13.65 -32.32 -4.01
CA ILE A 623 13.72 -33.37 -5.03
C ILE A 623 14.87 -34.28 -4.67
N ILE A 624 14.60 -35.58 -4.60
CA ILE A 624 15.64 -36.60 -4.49
C ILE A 624 15.84 -37.19 -5.89
N SER A 625 17.07 -37.16 -6.36
CA SER A 625 17.48 -37.66 -7.68
C SER A 625 18.86 -38.29 -7.58
N LYS A 626 18.91 -39.62 -7.67
CA LYS A 626 20.14 -40.42 -7.62
C LYS A 626 20.60 -40.77 -9.00
#